data_fe406a4a5c093f1ce3969ceca4d5d366
#
_entry.id   fe406a4a5c093f1ce3969ceca4d5d366
#
_cell.length_a   1.000
_cell.length_b   1.000
_cell.length_c   1.000
_cell.angle_alpha   90.00
_cell.angle_beta   90.00
_cell.angle_gamma   90.00
#
_symmetry.space_group_name_H-M   'P 1'
#
loop_
_entity.id
_entity.type
_entity.pdbx_description
1 polymer ?
#
loop_
_entity_poly.entity_id
_entity_poly.type
_entity_poly.pdbx_seq_one_letter_code
_entity_poly.pdbx_strand_id
1 'polypeptide(L)'
;MHKIALFITLIAITSLFAQPNTDVYLFDLNFTPNGVVISNMMNVSNDPGYDSQPSFRNDNELLFAGNNFGQTDIKLFNIDKNQITNFNASTPGGEYSPQAIPNSMNVAAVRLDTNGLQRLYRYQPDVKRSSVLIPEIQVAYYAFYDKNISIASVLSGNVLDLTWINLQKKTTDTIVRNVGRSIHRIPKKEAMSYTAVNEEGNHDVFQLDIKDGESYFVCQLPVGIQDHCWIDDTRLLLGSNDKLFMYDLFGKDKWEEVADLSEFNLKNISRITVSANGKKLALVAEPAVVAPGDVVQKHIAPFNARDLDAFVHCFSDNVVVKRFPNELMYTGRTAMKENYKNFYARNEYVDVSVKNRITIGNTVIDEEVVNIMGEIKNQATIYTVENEKIATMTFIANEKSHEDPEIIVDKQLDAYNLRDIEKFIATYQEDIKLYNFPGDLTSEGKEGMQIGYGSFFANTTDLHCEIKNRIVIGNKVIDEELVTINGGTISAVAIYEVENGLISKVTFIR
;
A
#
# COMPACT_ATOMS: atom_id res chain seq x y z
N MET A 1 -8.18 -53.13 18.14
CA MET A 1 -9.01 -51.91 18.13
C MET A 1 -8.14 -50.74 18.62
N HIS A 2 -7.47 -50.04 17.74
CA HIS A 2 -6.69 -48.87 18.08
C HIS A 2 -7.48 -47.65 17.63
N LYS A 3 -7.90 -46.84 18.59
CA LYS A 3 -8.57 -45.56 18.33
C LYS A 3 -7.51 -44.52 18.03
N ILE A 4 -7.41 -44.08 16.78
CA ILE A 4 -6.62 -42.91 16.40
C ILE A 4 -7.47 -41.66 16.75
N ALA A 5 -7.02 -40.92 17.74
CA ALA A 5 -7.59 -39.62 18.07
C ALA A 5 -6.99 -38.58 17.11
N LEU A 6 -7.86 -38.04 16.24
CA LEU A 6 -7.50 -36.94 15.34
C LEU A 6 -7.50 -35.63 16.16
N PHE A 7 -6.31 -35.10 16.46
CA PHE A 7 -6.17 -33.77 17.05
C PHE A 7 -6.35 -32.74 15.94
N ILE A 8 -7.53 -32.12 15.89
CA ILE A 8 -7.75 -30.93 15.07
C ILE A 8 -7.16 -29.75 15.84
N THR A 9 -5.97 -29.34 15.47
CA THR A 9 -5.36 -28.08 15.96
C THR A 9 -6.11 -26.93 15.29
N LEU A 10 -7.00 -26.27 16.03
CA LEU A 10 -7.62 -25.02 15.63
C LEU A 10 -6.51 -23.95 15.64
N ILE A 11 -5.93 -23.66 14.49
CA ILE A 11 -5.05 -22.49 14.33
C ILE A 11 -5.98 -21.29 14.34
N ALA A 12 -6.06 -20.59 15.46
CA ALA A 12 -6.64 -19.27 15.54
C ALA A 12 -5.76 -18.36 14.66
N ILE A 13 -6.22 -18.04 13.45
CA ILE A 13 -5.66 -16.98 12.62
C ILE A 13 -6.05 -15.68 13.33
N THR A 14 -5.20 -15.19 14.22
CA THR A 14 -5.22 -13.79 14.62
C THR A 14 -4.85 -13.02 13.37
N SER A 15 -5.82 -12.33 12.78
CA SER A 15 -5.56 -11.32 11.75
C SER A 15 -4.65 -10.28 12.40
N LEU A 16 -3.34 -10.39 12.19
CA LEU A 16 -2.44 -9.27 12.34
C LEU A 16 -2.91 -8.25 11.28
N PHE A 17 -3.63 -7.23 11.72
CA PHE A 17 -3.81 -6.05 10.89
C PHE A 17 -2.41 -5.50 10.64
N ALA A 18 -1.89 -5.74 9.44
CA ALA A 18 -0.68 -5.07 8.99
C ALA A 18 -0.93 -3.56 9.08
N GLN A 19 0.06 -2.80 9.56
CA GLN A 19 -0.01 -1.35 9.51
C GLN A 19 -0.21 -0.93 8.05
N PRO A 20 -1.04 0.10 7.77
CA PRO A 20 -1.29 0.52 6.41
C PRO A 20 0.03 0.96 5.75
N ASN A 21 0.15 0.71 4.45
CA ASN A 21 1.23 1.25 3.65
C ASN A 21 0.95 2.74 3.41
N THR A 22 1.68 3.60 4.11
CA THR A 22 1.49 5.06 4.05
C THR A 22 2.83 5.74 3.89
N ASP A 23 2.83 6.84 3.12
CA ASP A 23 3.99 7.69 2.91
C ASP A 23 3.78 9.08 3.49
N VAL A 24 4.90 9.73 3.83
CA VAL A 24 4.97 11.13 4.23
C VAL A 24 5.27 11.99 3.00
N TYR A 25 4.37 12.92 2.71
CA TYR A 25 4.49 13.87 1.61
C TYR A 25 4.75 15.27 2.13
N LEU A 26 5.62 16.02 1.44
CA LEU A 26 5.92 17.41 1.70
C LEU A 26 5.52 18.28 0.51
N PHE A 27 4.91 19.43 0.80
CA PHE A 27 4.47 20.42 -0.19
C PHE A 27 4.94 21.81 0.18
N ASP A 28 5.03 22.67 -0.83
CA ASP A 28 5.02 24.11 -0.63
C ASP A 28 3.60 24.58 -0.36
N LEU A 29 3.43 25.43 0.65
CA LEU A 29 2.16 25.98 1.08
C LEU A 29 2.19 27.51 0.97
N ASN A 30 1.19 28.07 0.31
CA ASN A 30 1.04 29.52 0.18
C ASN A 30 -0.42 29.94 0.39
N PHE A 31 -0.64 30.83 1.35
CA PHE A 31 -1.95 31.44 1.59
C PHE A 31 -2.09 32.70 0.75
N THR A 32 -3.09 32.73 -0.12
CA THR A 32 -3.41 33.86 -0.98
C THR A 32 -4.79 34.43 -0.61
N PRO A 33 -5.14 35.65 -1.04
CA PRO A 33 -6.50 36.18 -0.85
C PRO A 33 -7.61 35.32 -1.48
N ASN A 34 -7.25 34.49 -2.45
CA ASN A 34 -8.18 33.62 -3.19
C ASN A 34 -8.22 32.17 -2.68
N GLY A 35 -7.50 31.86 -1.61
CA GLY A 35 -7.46 30.51 -1.03
C GLY A 35 -6.04 30.01 -0.75
N VAL A 36 -5.91 28.69 -0.69
CA VAL A 36 -4.65 27.98 -0.40
C VAL A 36 -4.08 27.44 -1.71
N VAL A 37 -2.80 27.72 -1.97
CA VAL A 37 -2.06 27.16 -3.10
C VAL A 37 -1.06 26.15 -2.57
N ILE A 38 -1.13 24.92 -3.08
CA ILE A 38 -0.26 23.79 -2.74
C ILE A 38 0.49 23.38 -4.00
N SER A 39 1.79 23.18 -3.89
CA SER A 39 2.65 22.87 -5.04
C SER A 39 3.89 22.10 -4.62
N ASN A 40 4.67 21.67 -5.61
CA ASN A 40 5.97 21.02 -5.42
C ASN A 40 5.91 19.80 -4.48
N MET A 41 4.99 18.86 -4.78
CA MET A 41 4.88 17.60 -4.04
C MET A 41 6.21 16.84 -4.05
N MET A 42 6.60 16.39 -2.88
CA MET A 42 7.71 15.47 -2.68
C MET A 42 7.24 14.30 -1.83
N ASN A 43 7.38 13.06 -2.32
CA ASN A 43 7.26 11.89 -1.46
C ASN A 43 8.56 11.77 -0.65
N VAL A 44 8.49 12.05 0.65
CA VAL A 44 9.65 12.10 1.53
C VAL A 44 10.10 10.70 1.92
N SER A 45 9.19 9.83 2.34
CA SER A 45 9.55 8.48 2.81
C SER A 45 9.84 7.52 1.65
N ASN A 46 8.93 7.44 0.67
CA ASN A 46 9.05 6.65 -0.55
C ASN A 46 9.60 5.23 -0.30
N ASP A 47 9.10 4.56 0.73
CA ASP A 47 9.56 3.25 1.19
C ASP A 47 8.33 2.39 1.56
N PRO A 48 8.27 1.11 1.14
CA PRO A 48 7.16 0.24 1.51
C PRO A 48 7.04 0.09 3.02
N GLY A 49 5.84 0.32 3.55
CA GLY A 49 5.54 0.12 4.96
C GLY A 49 4.79 1.28 5.61
N TYR A 50 4.95 1.41 6.91
CA TYR A 50 4.29 2.43 7.70
C TYR A 50 5.20 3.61 7.93
N ASP A 51 4.94 4.72 7.22
CA ASP A 51 5.55 6.02 7.43
C ASP A 51 4.48 7.03 7.81
N SER A 52 4.61 7.67 8.98
CA SER A 52 3.50 8.44 9.55
C SER A 52 3.95 9.48 10.58
N GLN A 53 2.97 10.24 11.08
CA GLN A 53 3.10 11.15 12.23
C GLN A 53 4.19 12.22 12.04
N PRO A 54 4.16 12.96 10.91
CA PRO A 54 5.14 14.00 10.67
C PRO A 54 5.01 15.14 11.67
N SER A 55 6.14 15.72 12.05
CA SER A 55 6.20 16.95 12.86
C SER A 55 7.42 17.79 12.46
N PHE A 56 7.24 19.09 12.28
CA PHE A 56 8.36 19.97 11.99
C PHE A 56 9.18 20.22 13.26
N ARG A 57 10.48 19.91 13.21
CA ARG A 57 11.43 20.27 14.26
C ARG A 57 11.81 21.75 14.16
N ASN A 58 11.91 22.24 12.96
CA ASN A 58 12.06 23.63 12.54
C ASN A 58 11.65 23.75 11.07
N ASP A 59 11.76 24.92 10.46
CA ASP A 59 11.33 25.17 9.09
C ASP A 59 12.11 24.36 8.01
N ASN A 60 13.25 23.76 8.37
CA ASN A 60 14.11 22.98 7.47
C ASN A 60 14.23 21.49 7.85
N GLU A 61 13.62 21.06 8.95
CA GLU A 61 13.75 19.69 9.43
C GLU A 61 12.38 19.11 9.77
N LEU A 62 12.05 17.99 9.15
CA LEU A 62 10.84 17.22 9.37
C LEU A 62 11.19 15.89 10.05
N LEU A 63 10.56 15.62 11.20
CA LEU A 63 10.60 14.33 11.89
C LEU A 63 9.39 13.51 11.46
N PHE A 64 9.54 12.19 11.39
CA PHE A 64 8.43 11.25 11.21
C PHE A 64 8.77 9.87 11.77
N ALA A 65 7.74 9.10 12.06
CA ALA A 65 7.86 7.68 12.39
C ALA A 65 7.95 6.92 11.06
N GLY A 66 9.06 6.25 10.79
CA GLY A 66 9.31 5.65 9.49
C GLY A 66 9.81 4.22 9.56
N ASN A 67 9.47 3.43 8.55
CA ASN A 67 9.91 2.05 8.43
C ASN A 67 11.44 1.95 8.39
N ASN A 68 11.98 0.98 9.11
CA ASN A 68 13.40 0.64 9.15
C ASN A 68 13.54 -0.88 9.26
N PHE A 69 13.53 -1.57 8.09
CA PHE A 69 13.61 -3.03 8.02
C PHE A 69 12.53 -3.76 8.86
N GLY A 70 11.28 -3.26 8.81
CA GLY A 70 10.14 -3.85 9.52
C GLY A 70 9.94 -3.37 10.96
N GLN A 71 10.78 -2.47 11.46
CA GLN A 71 10.60 -1.73 12.70
C GLN A 71 10.29 -0.27 12.38
N THR A 72 9.53 0.40 13.24
CA THR A 72 9.27 1.84 13.12
C THR A 72 10.29 2.61 13.97
N ASP A 73 11.09 3.48 13.35
CA ASP A 73 12.11 4.30 14.00
C ASP A 73 11.87 5.80 13.73
N ILE A 74 12.54 6.68 14.49
CA ILE A 74 12.50 8.13 14.28
C ILE A 74 13.37 8.49 13.07
N LYS A 75 12.74 9.01 12.01
CA LYS A 75 13.41 9.56 10.83
C LYS A 75 13.49 11.07 10.93
N LEU A 76 14.58 11.63 10.40
CA LEU A 76 14.79 13.07 10.24
C LEU A 76 15.05 13.35 8.75
N PHE A 77 14.18 14.14 8.15
CA PHE A 77 14.38 14.66 6.80
C PHE A 77 14.86 16.09 6.84
N ASN A 78 16.03 16.36 6.25
CA ASN A 78 16.54 17.71 6.03
C ASN A 78 16.08 18.21 4.67
N ILE A 79 15.25 19.25 4.65
CA ILE A 79 14.58 19.76 3.45
C ILE A 79 15.58 20.34 2.45
N ASP A 80 16.51 21.20 2.91
CA ASP A 80 17.50 21.85 2.02
C ASP A 80 18.46 20.82 1.38
N LYS A 81 18.81 19.77 2.12
CA LYS A 81 19.74 18.74 1.64
C LYS A 81 19.03 17.62 0.89
N ASN A 82 17.70 17.56 0.95
CA ASN A 82 16.89 16.44 0.44
C ASN A 82 17.44 15.08 0.94
N GLN A 83 17.63 14.96 2.25
CA GLN A 83 18.30 13.81 2.85
C GLN A 83 17.54 13.30 4.08
N ILE A 84 17.28 11.98 4.11
CA ILE A 84 16.74 11.28 5.28
C ILE A 84 17.88 10.63 6.05
N THR A 85 17.78 10.70 7.38
CA THR A 85 18.65 9.98 8.30
C THR A 85 17.83 9.42 9.46
N ASN A 86 18.32 8.36 10.12
CA ASN A 86 17.78 7.97 11.41
C ASN A 86 18.21 8.99 12.46
N PHE A 87 17.25 9.49 13.24
CA PHE A 87 17.55 10.49 14.28
C PHE A 87 18.40 9.92 15.41
N ASN A 88 18.16 8.66 15.78
CA ASN A 88 18.87 7.93 16.82
C ASN A 88 19.30 6.55 16.33
N ALA A 89 20.05 5.82 17.14
CA ALA A 89 20.25 4.40 16.91
C ALA A 89 18.94 3.65 17.16
N SER A 90 18.66 2.63 16.35
CA SER A 90 17.49 1.77 16.52
C SER A 90 17.47 1.20 17.95
N THR A 91 16.28 1.18 18.55
CA THR A 91 16.06 0.62 19.90
C THR A 91 15.24 -0.66 19.80
N PRO A 92 15.20 -1.53 20.81
CA PRO A 92 14.34 -2.70 20.77
C PRO A 92 12.87 -2.31 21.05
N GLY A 93 12.19 -1.78 20.05
CA GLY A 93 10.80 -1.32 20.13
C GLY A 93 10.52 -0.29 19.05
N GLY A 94 9.25 -0.11 18.66
CA GLY A 94 8.88 0.87 17.65
C GLY A 94 8.68 2.26 18.24
N GLU A 95 9.23 3.29 17.61
CA GLU A 95 9.07 4.70 17.97
C GLU A 95 7.98 5.35 17.11
N TYR A 96 7.08 6.10 17.76
CA TYR A 96 5.91 6.74 17.16
C TYR A 96 5.76 8.20 17.59
N SER A 97 5.11 9.02 16.78
CA SER A 97 4.80 10.43 17.05
C SER A 97 6.02 11.26 17.48
N PRO A 98 7.13 11.23 16.74
CA PRO A 98 8.31 12.00 17.12
C PRO A 98 8.03 13.50 17.09
N GLN A 99 8.43 14.22 18.14
CA GLN A 99 8.29 15.69 18.24
C GLN A 99 9.55 16.31 18.87
N ALA A 100 9.91 17.50 18.40
CA ALA A 100 10.97 18.27 19.04
C ALA A 100 10.56 18.67 20.47
N ILE A 101 11.46 18.50 21.44
CA ILE A 101 11.26 19.09 22.77
C ILE A 101 11.57 20.58 22.66
N PRO A 102 10.64 21.49 23.03
CA PRO A 102 10.84 22.94 22.90
C PRO A 102 12.12 23.44 23.56
N ASN A 103 12.83 24.30 22.86
CA ASN A 103 14.11 24.87 23.31
C ASN A 103 15.19 23.85 23.66
N SER A 104 15.21 22.73 22.92
CA SER A 104 16.16 21.62 23.09
C SER A 104 16.56 21.04 21.74
N MET A 105 17.74 20.41 21.69
CA MET A 105 18.14 19.57 20.55
C MET A 105 17.52 18.18 20.59
N ASN A 106 16.88 17.81 21.69
CA ASN A 106 16.30 16.49 21.90
C ASN A 106 14.94 16.35 21.20
N VAL A 107 14.60 15.11 20.90
CA VAL A 107 13.30 14.69 20.39
C VAL A 107 12.62 13.80 21.42
N ALA A 108 11.32 13.88 21.54
CA ALA A 108 10.53 12.90 22.26
C ALA A 108 9.77 12.03 21.25
N ALA A 109 9.49 10.78 21.63
CA ALA A 109 8.62 9.88 20.90
C ALA A 109 7.95 8.89 21.86
N VAL A 110 6.77 8.41 21.48
CA VAL A 110 6.14 7.27 22.14
C VAL A 110 6.85 6.00 21.66
N ARG A 111 7.38 5.21 22.59
CA ARG A 111 7.96 3.93 22.25
C ARG A 111 7.06 2.78 22.73
N LEU A 112 6.73 1.88 21.82
CA LEU A 112 6.16 0.60 22.15
C LEU A 112 7.29 -0.37 22.47
N ASP A 113 7.53 -0.59 23.74
CA ASP A 113 8.57 -1.51 24.22
C ASP A 113 8.22 -2.96 23.89
N THR A 114 9.22 -3.83 23.84
CA THR A 114 9.05 -5.28 23.53
C THR A 114 8.16 -6.03 24.51
N ASN A 115 7.90 -5.46 25.68
CA ASN A 115 6.96 -5.98 26.69
C ASN A 115 5.53 -5.44 26.53
N GLY A 116 5.25 -4.69 25.45
CA GLY A 116 3.93 -4.12 25.16
C GLY A 116 3.62 -2.78 25.85
N LEU A 117 4.52 -2.23 26.64
CA LEU A 117 4.30 -0.93 27.29
C LEU A 117 4.58 0.23 26.33
N GLN A 118 3.61 1.13 26.23
CA GLN A 118 3.77 2.40 25.49
C GLN A 118 4.16 3.52 26.46
N ARG A 119 5.32 4.13 26.25
CA ARG A 119 5.82 5.19 27.15
C ARG A 119 6.45 6.32 26.36
N LEU A 120 6.44 7.53 26.94
CA LEU A 120 7.06 8.70 26.36
C LEU A 120 8.56 8.73 26.68
N TYR A 121 9.39 8.68 25.64
CA TYR A 121 10.85 8.71 25.75
C TYR A 121 11.42 9.99 25.19
N ARG A 122 12.57 10.40 25.75
CA ARG A 122 13.45 11.44 25.22
C ARG A 122 14.64 10.80 24.53
N TYR A 123 14.96 11.25 23.33
CA TYR A 123 16.08 10.84 22.51
C TYR A 123 17.08 11.99 22.35
N GLN A 124 18.36 11.68 22.52
CA GLN A 124 19.45 12.63 22.39
C GLN A 124 20.26 12.28 21.13
N PRO A 125 20.39 13.20 20.14
CA PRO A 125 21.03 12.87 18.87
C PRO A 125 22.50 12.46 19.03
N ASP A 126 23.23 13.13 19.93
CA ASP A 126 24.70 12.96 20.06
C ASP A 126 25.11 11.76 20.90
N VAL A 127 24.23 11.21 21.72
CA VAL A 127 24.59 10.20 22.76
C VAL A 127 23.99 8.83 22.45
N LYS A 128 23.18 8.69 21.40
CA LYS A 128 22.46 7.44 21.03
C LYS A 128 21.77 6.77 22.24
N ARG A 129 21.26 7.58 23.16
CA ARG A 129 20.58 7.13 24.38
C ARG A 129 19.16 7.65 24.42
N SER A 130 18.25 6.82 24.91
CA SER A 130 16.92 7.20 25.26
C SER A 130 16.68 7.13 26.76
N SER A 131 15.78 7.94 27.28
CA SER A 131 15.34 7.89 28.67
C SER A 131 13.84 8.14 28.75
N VAL A 132 13.14 7.33 29.55
CA VAL A 132 11.71 7.53 29.78
C VAL A 132 11.49 8.86 30.52
N LEU A 133 10.52 9.64 30.05
CA LEU A 133 10.19 10.95 30.64
C LEU A 133 9.27 10.79 31.84
N ILE A 134 8.25 9.94 31.73
CA ILE A 134 7.26 9.67 32.78
C ILE A 134 6.95 8.17 32.75
N PRO A 135 7.48 7.37 33.68
CA PRO A 135 7.36 5.91 33.64
C PRO A 135 5.99 5.39 34.14
N GLU A 136 5.22 6.21 34.87
CA GLU A 136 4.01 5.80 35.59
C GLU A 136 2.79 5.67 34.70
N ILE A 137 2.81 6.26 33.49
CA ILE A 137 1.66 6.28 32.56
C ILE A 137 2.02 5.72 31.19
N GLN A 138 1.01 5.16 30.52
CA GLN A 138 1.13 4.69 29.14
C GLN A 138 0.60 5.76 28.18
N VAL A 139 1.51 6.45 27.50
CA VAL A 139 1.19 7.54 26.59
C VAL A 139 0.92 6.99 25.20
N ALA A 140 -0.24 7.36 24.60
CA ALA A 140 -0.59 7.05 23.23
C ALA A 140 -0.21 8.20 22.27
N TYR A 141 -0.62 9.41 22.62
CA TYR A 141 -0.34 10.64 21.83
C TYR A 141 -0.03 11.78 22.78
N TYR A 142 0.70 12.79 22.31
CA TYR A 142 1.08 13.93 23.12
C TYR A 142 1.44 15.15 22.28
N ALA A 143 1.45 16.32 22.92
CA ALA A 143 2.08 17.52 22.38
C ALA A 143 2.69 18.34 23.51
N PHE A 144 3.78 19.03 23.24
CA PHE A 144 4.41 19.95 24.20
C PHE A 144 3.79 21.34 24.13
N TYR A 145 3.44 21.89 25.28
CA TYR A 145 3.24 23.34 25.41
C TYR A 145 4.59 24.04 25.48
N ASP A 146 5.47 23.60 26.40
CA ASP A 146 6.84 24.02 26.53
C ASP A 146 7.75 22.83 26.95
N LYS A 147 9.02 23.10 27.31
CA LYS A 147 9.96 22.04 27.71
C LYS A 147 9.58 21.29 28.98
N ASN A 148 8.70 21.86 29.82
CA ASN A 148 8.29 21.33 31.13
C ASN A 148 6.85 20.79 31.15
N ILE A 149 5.99 21.25 30.25
CA ILE A 149 4.57 20.92 30.21
C ILE A 149 4.23 20.22 28.89
N SER A 150 3.62 19.07 29.01
CA SER A 150 3.04 18.30 27.89
C SER A 150 1.60 17.91 28.22
N ILE A 151 0.76 17.91 27.21
CA ILE A 151 -0.60 17.33 27.27
C ILE A 151 -0.57 16.05 26.49
N ALA A 152 -1.12 14.98 27.04
CA ALA A 152 -1.08 13.64 26.44
C ALA A 152 -2.41 12.91 26.53
N SER A 153 -2.70 12.10 25.51
CA SER A 153 -3.72 11.06 25.57
C SER A 153 -3.08 9.80 26.15
N VAL A 154 -3.57 9.35 27.30
CA VAL A 154 -3.02 8.25 28.09
C VAL A 154 -4.00 7.08 28.05
N LEU A 155 -3.49 5.86 27.88
CA LEU A 155 -4.29 4.64 27.85
C LEU A 155 -4.95 4.41 29.22
N SER A 156 -6.29 4.32 29.22
CA SER A 156 -7.14 4.10 30.40
C SER A 156 -8.20 3.04 30.08
N GLY A 157 -7.85 1.78 30.24
CA GLY A 157 -8.67 0.67 29.75
C GLY A 157 -8.81 0.71 28.21
N ASN A 158 -10.05 0.83 27.73
CA ASN A 158 -10.36 0.85 26.29
C ASN A 158 -10.52 2.26 25.72
N VAL A 159 -10.25 3.31 26.49
CA VAL A 159 -10.35 4.71 26.07
C VAL A 159 -9.04 5.45 26.34
N LEU A 160 -8.96 6.66 25.84
CA LEU A 160 -7.85 7.58 26.10
C LEU A 160 -8.31 8.69 27.04
N ASP A 161 -7.53 8.98 28.07
CA ASP A 161 -7.80 10.09 28.98
C ASP A 161 -6.78 11.22 28.75
N LEU A 162 -7.23 12.47 28.67
CA LEU A 162 -6.38 13.63 28.57
C LEU A 162 -5.66 13.89 29.88
N THR A 163 -4.35 13.90 29.83
CA THR A 163 -3.50 14.04 31.01
C THR A 163 -2.54 15.22 30.86
N TRP A 164 -2.52 16.09 31.86
CA TRP A 164 -1.53 17.12 32.01
C TRP A 164 -0.28 16.54 32.65
N ILE A 165 0.85 16.69 31.98
CA ILE A 165 2.14 16.18 32.44
C ILE A 165 3.05 17.37 32.78
N ASN A 166 3.51 17.43 34.02
CA ASN A 166 4.58 18.35 34.43
C ASN A 166 5.90 17.57 34.52
N LEU A 167 6.74 17.69 33.51
CA LEU A 167 8.01 16.96 33.38
C LEU A 167 9.06 17.40 34.42
N GLN A 168 8.99 18.65 34.87
CA GLN A 168 9.92 19.16 35.90
C GLN A 168 9.58 18.62 37.28
N LYS A 169 8.29 18.63 37.62
CA LYS A 169 7.78 18.14 38.93
C LYS A 169 7.57 16.62 38.91
N LYS A 170 7.53 15.99 37.71
CA LYS A 170 7.18 14.59 37.50
C LYS A 170 5.76 14.25 38.05
N THR A 171 4.80 15.12 37.79
CA THR A 171 3.40 14.93 38.19
C THR A 171 2.51 14.80 36.96
N THR A 172 1.41 14.09 37.12
CA THR A 172 0.40 13.86 36.09
C THR A 172 -0.99 14.08 36.68
N ASP A 173 -1.82 14.83 35.99
CA ASP A 173 -3.21 15.11 36.38
C ASP A 173 -4.14 14.81 35.21
N THR A 174 -5.12 13.91 35.40
CA THR A 174 -6.12 13.62 34.39
C THR A 174 -7.16 14.73 34.35
N ILE A 175 -7.38 15.32 33.16
CA ILE A 175 -8.25 16.49 32.97
C ILE A 175 -9.60 16.06 32.43
N VAL A 176 -9.60 15.29 31.28
CA VAL A 176 -10.81 14.90 30.55
C VAL A 176 -10.72 13.43 30.21
N ARG A 177 -11.86 12.74 30.20
CA ARG A 177 -11.96 11.35 29.79
C ARG A 177 -12.45 11.23 28.36
N ASN A 178 -12.14 10.09 27.72
CA ASN A 178 -12.59 9.72 26.37
C ASN A 178 -12.20 10.76 25.32
N VAL A 179 -10.90 11.01 25.21
CA VAL A 179 -10.34 11.94 24.23
C VAL A 179 -9.80 11.22 22.99
N GLY A 180 -9.57 11.97 21.93
CA GLY A 180 -8.98 11.49 20.69
C GLY A 180 -7.45 11.55 20.69
N ARG A 181 -6.90 11.42 19.48
CA ARG A 181 -5.45 11.34 19.25
C ARG A 181 -4.81 12.65 18.83
N SER A 182 -5.58 13.67 18.46
CA SER A 182 -5.08 14.92 17.90
C SER A 182 -4.94 15.95 19.01
N ILE A 183 -3.70 16.29 19.33
CA ILE A 183 -3.32 17.24 20.37
C ILE A 183 -2.29 18.21 19.78
N HIS A 184 -2.52 19.53 19.92
CA HIS A 184 -1.66 20.53 19.33
C HIS A 184 -1.47 21.73 20.25
N ARG A 185 -0.32 22.39 20.15
CA ARG A 185 -0.17 23.74 20.66
C ARG A 185 -0.84 24.71 19.70
N ILE A 186 -1.67 25.63 20.23
CA ILE A 186 -2.26 26.68 19.41
C ILE A 186 -1.21 27.77 19.22
N PRO A 187 -0.85 28.12 17.97
CA PRO A 187 0.15 29.16 17.69
C PRO A 187 -0.22 30.48 18.37
N LYS A 188 0.77 31.19 18.92
CA LYS A 188 0.64 32.52 19.57
C LYS A 188 -0.32 32.60 20.78
N LYS A 189 -0.96 31.49 21.18
CA LYS A 189 -1.83 31.43 22.37
C LYS A 189 -1.14 30.69 23.53
N GLU A 190 -1.52 31.01 24.77
CA GLU A 190 -1.18 30.24 25.96
C GLU A 190 -2.18 29.07 26.13
N ALA A 191 -2.36 28.29 25.05
CA ALA A 191 -3.35 27.23 25.00
C ALA A 191 -2.88 26.04 24.16
N MET A 192 -3.45 24.88 24.48
CA MET A 192 -3.39 23.67 23.68
C MET A 192 -4.75 23.40 23.05
N SER A 193 -4.83 22.56 22.03
CA SER A 193 -6.07 21.95 21.59
C SER A 193 -6.00 20.43 21.73
N TYR A 194 -7.14 19.82 21.91
CA TYR A 194 -7.31 18.37 21.90
C TYR A 194 -8.65 17.99 21.28
N THR A 195 -8.77 16.75 20.87
CA THR A 195 -10.06 16.20 20.41
C THR A 195 -10.69 15.35 21.51
N ALA A 196 -12.01 15.43 21.67
CA ALA A 196 -12.78 14.55 22.53
C ALA A 196 -13.87 13.84 21.71
N VAL A 197 -14.21 12.62 22.13
CA VAL A 197 -15.25 11.82 21.47
C VAL A 197 -16.61 12.24 22.05
N ASN A 198 -17.50 12.72 21.19
CA ASN A 198 -18.84 13.12 21.59
C ASN A 198 -19.83 11.93 21.68
N GLU A 199 -21.07 12.19 22.02
CA GLU A 199 -22.10 11.16 22.21
C GLU A 199 -22.44 10.38 20.92
N GLU A 200 -22.20 10.98 19.76
CA GLU A 200 -22.40 10.37 18.44
C GLU A 200 -21.18 9.55 17.97
N GLY A 201 -20.08 9.55 18.74
CA GLY A 201 -18.83 8.90 18.39
C GLY A 201 -17.94 9.71 17.42
N ASN A 202 -18.30 10.96 17.15
CA ASN A 202 -17.50 11.90 16.36
C ASN A 202 -16.49 12.63 17.26
N HIS A 203 -15.59 13.39 16.66
CA HIS A 203 -14.56 14.12 17.38
C HIS A 203 -14.84 15.63 17.38
N ASP A 204 -14.92 16.19 18.59
CA ASP A 204 -15.00 17.62 18.81
C ASP A 204 -13.63 18.17 19.20
N VAL A 205 -13.28 19.34 18.69
CA VAL A 205 -12.04 20.05 19.03
C VAL A 205 -12.32 21.01 20.17
N PHE A 206 -11.47 20.93 21.21
CA PHE A 206 -11.48 21.84 22.35
C PHE A 206 -10.17 22.60 22.45
N GLN A 207 -10.22 23.84 22.89
CA GLN A 207 -9.08 24.62 23.39
C GLN A 207 -8.95 24.40 24.89
N LEU A 208 -7.76 24.04 25.37
CA LEU A 208 -7.38 23.96 26.77
C LEU A 208 -6.49 25.16 27.11
N ASP A 209 -6.95 26.06 27.97
CA ASP A 209 -6.16 27.16 28.47
C ASP A 209 -5.12 26.66 29.49
N ILE A 210 -3.87 27.06 29.32
CA ILE A 210 -2.75 26.58 30.16
C ILE A 210 -2.67 27.31 31.49
N LYS A 211 -3.30 28.47 31.60
CA LYS A 211 -3.26 29.28 32.82
C LYS A 211 -4.18 28.77 33.90
N ASP A 212 -5.40 28.41 33.55
CA ASP A 212 -6.45 27.99 34.49
C ASP A 212 -6.92 26.52 34.30
N GLY A 213 -6.53 25.89 33.20
CA GLY A 213 -6.91 24.49 32.88
C GLY A 213 -8.34 24.34 32.36
N GLU A 214 -9.01 25.44 32.02
CA GLU A 214 -10.37 25.41 31.50
C GLU A 214 -10.40 25.02 30.02
N SER A 215 -11.45 24.30 29.60
CA SER A 215 -11.63 23.83 28.23
C SER A 215 -12.82 24.51 27.56
N TYR A 216 -12.64 24.94 26.32
CA TYR A 216 -13.63 25.62 25.51
C TYR A 216 -13.83 24.89 24.18
N PHE A 217 -15.08 24.65 23.79
CA PHE A 217 -15.42 24.07 22.49
C PHE A 217 -14.96 25.00 21.35
N VAL A 218 -14.37 24.42 20.32
CA VAL A 218 -13.91 25.14 19.13
C VAL A 218 -14.78 24.79 17.93
N CYS A 219 -14.82 23.55 17.53
CA CYS A 219 -15.61 23.05 16.38
C CYS A 219 -15.71 21.52 16.44
N GLN A 220 -16.62 20.98 15.65
CA GLN A 220 -16.69 19.54 15.40
C GLN A 220 -15.89 19.18 14.13
N LEU A 221 -15.11 18.08 14.18
CA LEU A 221 -14.49 17.51 12.99
C LEU A 221 -15.55 16.79 12.12
N PRO A 222 -15.39 16.75 10.80
CA PRO A 222 -16.25 15.93 9.95
C PRO A 222 -16.23 14.45 10.36
N VAL A 223 -17.34 13.75 10.09
CA VAL A 223 -17.51 12.34 10.44
C VAL A 223 -16.35 11.49 9.92
N GLY A 224 -15.79 10.67 10.79
CA GLY A 224 -14.66 9.78 10.48
C GLY A 224 -13.28 10.45 10.53
N ILE A 225 -13.20 11.78 10.64
CA ILE A 225 -11.94 12.50 10.77
C ILE A 225 -11.52 12.57 12.23
N GLN A 226 -10.23 12.33 12.50
CA GLN A 226 -9.67 12.34 13.85
C GLN A 226 -8.50 13.30 14.01
N ASP A 227 -7.95 13.82 12.91
CA ASP A 227 -6.76 14.68 12.92
C ASP A 227 -7.01 16.02 12.27
N HIS A 228 -6.37 17.01 12.84
CA HIS A 228 -6.28 18.38 12.34
C HIS A 228 -4.93 18.97 12.68
N CYS A 229 -4.61 20.12 12.11
CA CYS A 229 -3.53 20.96 12.61
C CYS A 229 -3.96 22.44 12.61
N TRP A 230 -3.23 23.28 13.34
CA TRP A 230 -3.40 24.73 13.31
C TRP A 230 -2.49 25.34 12.25
N ILE A 231 -3.04 26.23 11.42
CA ILE A 231 -2.26 27.07 10.51
C ILE A 231 -1.71 28.29 11.26
N ASP A 232 -2.57 28.89 12.07
CA ASP A 232 -2.28 30.01 12.94
C ASP A 232 -3.19 29.94 14.18
N ASP A 233 -3.36 31.05 14.89
CA ASP A 233 -4.16 31.11 16.13
C ASP A 233 -5.67 31.13 15.90
N THR A 234 -6.15 31.13 14.64
CA THR A 234 -7.56 31.26 14.28
C THR A 234 -8.04 30.24 13.25
N ARG A 235 -7.15 29.57 12.53
CA ARG A 235 -7.49 28.67 11.45
C ARG A 235 -6.93 27.26 11.65
N LEU A 236 -7.82 26.29 11.44
CA LEU A 236 -7.48 24.86 11.46
C LEU A 236 -7.48 24.31 10.03
N LEU A 237 -6.68 23.27 9.81
CA LEU A 237 -6.62 22.53 8.54
C LEU A 237 -6.75 21.05 8.84
N LEU A 238 -7.46 20.32 7.96
CA LEU A 238 -7.52 18.88 7.96
C LEU A 238 -7.44 18.31 6.53
N GLY A 239 -7.07 17.05 6.45
CA GLY A 239 -7.13 16.27 5.22
C GLY A 239 -8.22 15.21 5.30
N SER A 240 -8.93 14.99 4.19
CA SER A 240 -9.92 13.94 4.04
C SER A 240 -9.89 13.40 2.62
N ASN A 241 -9.67 12.10 2.47
CA ASN A 241 -9.44 11.44 1.20
C ASN A 241 -8.27 12.11 0.44
N ASP A 242 -8.52 12.84 -0.63
CA ASP A 242 -7.57 13.56 -1.48
C ASP A 242 -7.73 15.10 -1.41
N LYS A 243 -8.43 15.61 -0.39
CA LYS A 243 -8.78 17.03 -0.27
C LYS A 243 -8.37 17.62 1.07
N LEU A 244 -8.17 18.95 1.07
CA LEU A 244 -7.92 19.71 2.28
C LEU A 244 -9.10 20.62 2.59
N PHE A 245 -9.41 20.71 3.89
CA PHE A 245 -10.48 21.54 4.43
C PHE A 245 -9.95 22.46 5.51
N MET A 246 -10.42 23.67 5.53
CA MET A 246 -10.07 24.69 6.52
C MET A 246 -11.30 25.12 7.32
N TYR A 247 -11.11 25.31 8.61
CA TYR A 247 -12.07 25.95 9.50
C TYR A 247 -11.48 27.25 10.01
N ASP A 248 -12.20 28.36 9.84
CA ASP A 248 -11.81 29.69 10.33
C ASP A 248 -12.74 30.08 11.48
N LEU A 249 -12.17 30.33 12.68
CA LEU A 249 -12.93 30.70 13.88
C LEU A 249 -13.75 31.97 13.72
N PHE A 250 -13.38 32.84 12.79
CA PHE A 250 -14.07 34.09 12.47
C PHE A 250 -14.82 34.03 11.12
N GLY A 251 -14.87 32.84 10.52
CA GLY A 251 -15.50 32.57 9.24
C GLY A 251 -16.96 32.13 9.32
N LYS A 252 -17.35 31.15 8.51
CA LYS A 252 -18.75 30.72 8.31
C LYS A 252 -19.21 29.60 9.25
N ASP A 253 -18.50 29.28 10.29
CA ASP A 253 -18.81 28.17 11.21
C ASP A 253 -18.99 26.81 10.50
N LYS A 254 -18.12 26.53 9.53
CA LYS A 254 -18.07 25.27 8.80
C LYS A 254 -16.71 25.02 8.20
N TRP A 255 -16.41 23.76 7.94
CA TRP A 255 -15.25 23.33 7.17
C TRP A 255 -15.50 23.66 5.69
N GLU A 256 -14.58 24.40 5.08
CA GLU A 256 -14.60 24.74 3.66
C GLU A 256 -13.45 24.02 2.93
N GLU A 257 -13.75 23.41 1.78
CA GLU A 257 -12.71 22.85 0.91
C GLU A 257 -11.80 23.98 0.42
N VAL A 258 -10.50 23.84 0.61
CA VAL A 258 -9.48 24.83 0.24
C VAL A 258 -8.46 24.34 -0.76
N ALA A 259 -8.34 23.04 -0.96
CA ALA A 259 -7.50 22.44 -1.99
C ALA A 259 -7.99 21.03 -2.37
N ASP A 260 -7.88 20.72 -3.65
CA ASP A 260 -8.04 19.38 -4.23
C ASP A 260 -6.65 18.87 -4.63
N LEU A 261 -6.24 17.73 -4.06
CA LEU A 261 -4.94 17.10 -4.28
C LEU A 261 -5.04 15.87 -5.20
N SER A 262 -6.19 15.67 -5.86
CA SER A 262 -6.42 14.52 -6.75
C SER A 262 -5.39 14.44 -7.89
N GLU A 263 -4.87 15.59 -8.37
CA GLU A 263 -3.81 15.62 -9.37
C GLU A 263 -2.49 14.94 -8.92
N PHE A 264 -2.27 14.85 -7.61
CA PHE A 264 -1.10 14.18 -7.02
C PHE A 264 -1.33 12.68 -6.77
N ASN A 265 -2.52 12.16 -7.11
CA ASN A 265 -2.92 10.75 -6.92
C ASN A 265 -2.80 10.26 -5.46
N LEU A 266 -2.93 11.13 -4.48
CA LEU A 266 -2.93 10.77 -3.07
C LEU A 266 -4.30 10.25 -2.65
N LYS A 267 -4.32 9.31 -1.69
CA LYS A 267 -5.56 8.79 -1.11
C LYS A 267 -5.45 8.70 0.40
N ASN A 268 -6.60 8.77 1.05
CA ASN A 268 -6.74 8.52 2.49
C ASN A 268 -5.79 9.35 3.35
N ILE A 269 -5.77 10.69 3.13
CA ILE A 269 -4.99 11.61 3.96
C ILE A 269 -5.39 11.41 5.43
N SER A 270 -4.44 11.03 6.28
CA SER A 270 -4.67 10.58 7.65
C SER A 270 -3.99 11.40 8.72
N ARG A 271 -2.96 12.16 8.37
CA ARG A 271 -2.18 13.04 9.24
C ARG A 271 -1.80 14.30 8.49
N ILE A 272 -1.68 15.41 9.21
CA ILE A 272 -1.35 16.69 8.61
C ILE A 272 -0.61 17.59 9.61
N THR A 273 0.37 18.35 9.14
CA THR A 273 1.07 19.37 9.93
C THR A 273 1.61 20.48 9.04
N VAL A 274 1.68 21.69 9.57
CA VAL A 274 2.19 22.89 8.88
C VAL A 274 3.45 23.38 9.60
N SER A 275 4.46 23.84 8.84
CA SER A 275 5.69 24.44 9.39
C SER A 275 5.39 25.74 10.14
N ALA A 276 6.25 26.11 11.09
CA ALA A 276 6.03 27.29 11.94
C ALA A 276 5.95 28.60 11.13
N ASN A 277 6.65 28.67 9.99
CA ASN A 277 6.58 29.83 9.08
C ASN A 277 5.38 29.78 8.12
N GLY A 278 4.55 28.73 8.14
CA GLY A 278 3.37 28.57 7.30
C GLY A 278 3.66 28.26 5.82
N LYS A 279 4.91 27.93 5.45
CA LYS A 279 5.32 27.77 4.05
C LYS A 279 5.41 26.31 3.57
N LYS A 280 5.38 25.36 4.48
CA LYS A 280 5.44 23.93 4.18
C LYS A 280 4.28 23.21 4.84
N LEU A 281 3.73 22.26 4.09
CA LEU A 281 2.73 21.32 4.55
C LEU A 281 3.34 19.92 4.47
N ALA A 282 3.28 19.16 5.56
CA ALA A 282 3.54 17.75 5.53
C ALA A 282 2.25 16.99 5.83
N LEU A 283 1.98 15.93 5.07
CA LEU A 283 0.82 15.06 5.27
C LEU A 283 1.19 13.59 5.08
N VAL A 284 0.35 12.72 5.60
CA VAL A 284 0.43 11.27 5.40
C VAL A 284 -0.74 10.83 4.55
N ALA A 285 -0.45 10.09 3.50
CA ALA A 285 -1.45 9.51 2.63
C ALA A 285 -1.01 8.12 2.17
N GLU A 286 -1.95 7.31 1.72
CA GLU A 286 -1.62 6.10 0.98
C GLU A 286 -1.03 6.51 -0.38
N PRO A 287 0.11 5.90 -0.79
CA PRO A 287 0.65 6.16 -2.11
C PRO A 287 -0.36 5.72 -3.18
N ALA A 288 -0.39 6.44 -4.27
CA ALA A 288 -1.17 6.00 -5.43
C ALA A 288 -0.69 4.60 -5.84
N VAL A 289 -1.58 3.63 -5.77
CA VAL A 289 -1.29 2.32 -6.34
C VAL A 289 -1.31 2.49 -7.85
N VAL A 290 -0.14 2.55 -8.46
CA VAL A 290 -0.04 2.49 -9.92
C VAL A 290 -0.49 1.11 -10.34
N ALA A 291 -1.58 1.03 -11.11
CA ALA A 291 -2.09 -0.25 -11.56
C ALA A 291 -0.99 -1.03 -12.30
N PRO A 292 -0.81 -2.33 -12.03
CA PRO A 292 0.22 -3.13 -12.69
C PRO A 292 0.19 -3.02 -14.22
N GLY A 293 -1.01 -2.92 -14.81
CA GLY A 293 -1.19 -2.67 -16.24
C GLY A 293 -0.55 -1.36 -16.73
N ASP A 294 -0.63 -0.29 -15.92
CA ASP A 294 -0.03 1.02 -16.25
C ASP A 294 1.50 0.97 -16.12
N VAL A 295 2.02 0.23 -15.13
CA VAL A 295 3.47 -0.01 -15.01
C VAL A 295 4.00 -0.72 -16.23
N VAL A 296 3.32 -1.82 -16.64
CA VAL A 296 3.70 -2.58 -17.83
C VAL A 296 3.57 -1.73 -19.09
N GLN A 297 2.51 -0.92 -19.20
CA GLN A 297 2.32 -0.05 -20.39
C GLN A 297 3.50 0.91 -20.65
N LYS A 298 4.19 1.35 -19.60
CA LYS A 298 5.30 2.31 -19.71
C LYS A 298 6.47 1.82 -20.56
N HIS A 299 6.71 0.50 -20.70
CA HIS A 299 7.85 -0.02 -21.47
C HIS A 299 7.62 -0.01 -22.98
N ILE A 300 6.36 0.07 -23.44
CA ILE A 300 6.01 -0.03 -24.87
C ILE A 300 6.58 1.13 -25.69
N ALA A 301 6.35 2.37 -25.27
CA ALA A 301 6.79 3.55 -26.00
C ALA A 301 8.33 3.63 -26.13
N PRO A 302 9.15 3.42 -25.06
CA PRO A 302 10.60 3.36 -25.19
C PRO A 302 11.09 2.21 -26.08
N PHE A 303 10.43 1.04 -26.03
CA PHE A 303 10.75 -0.06 -26.92
C PHE A 303 10.58 0.34 -28.39
N ASN A 304 9.43 0.89 -28.76
CA ASN A 304 9.13 1.33 -30.12
C ASN A 304 10.04 2.49 -30.58
N ALA A 305 10.41 3.38 -29.67
CA ALA A 305 11.35 4.46 -29.93
C ALA A 305 12.81 3.98 -30.01
N ARG A 306 13.09 2.70 -29.69
CA ARG A 306 14.44 2.12 -29.57
C ARG A 306 15.30 2.84 -28.52
N ASP A 307 14.67 3.50 -27.55
CA ASP A 307 15.33 4.12 -26.42
C ASP A 307 15.66 3.04 -25.37
N LEU A 308 16.84 2.46 -25.54
CA LEU A 308 17.28 1.32 -24.73
C LEU A 308 17.40 1.66 -23.24
N ASP A 309 17.82 2.88 -22.91
CA ASP A 309 17.99 3.31 -21.52
C ASP A 309 16.63 3.52 -20.83
N ALA A 310 15.71 4.21 -21.47
CA ALA A 310 14.36 4.38 -20.97
C ALA A 310 13.61 3.03 -20.88
N PHE A 311 13.79 2.15 -21.89
CA PHE A 311 13.18 0.81 -21.89
C PHE A 311 13.63 -0.02 -20.69
N VAL A 312 14.94 -0.19 -20.47
CA VAL A 312 15.43 -1.03 -19.35
C VAL A 312 15.14 -0.42 -17.98
N HIS A 313 14.91 0.90 -17.93
CA HIS A 313 14.52 1.58 -16.69
C HIS A 313 13.11 1.18 -16.20
N CYS A 314 12.24 0.68 -17.06
CA CYS A 314 10.93 0.15 -16.68
C CYS A 314 11.01 -1.16 -15.88
N PHE A 315 12.15 -1.83 -15.88
CA PHE A 315 12.36 -3.12 -15.24
C PHE A 315 13.18 -3.01 -13.95
N SER A 316 13.00 -3.97 -13.04
CA SER A 316 13.80 -4.06 -11.80
C SER A 316 15.27 -4.39 -12.12
N ASP A 317 16.20 -4.06 -11.20
CA ASP A 317 17.63 -4.34 -11.37
C ASP A 317 17.92 -5.83 -11.58
N ASN A 318 17.14 -6.68 -10.90
CA ASN A 318 17.24 -8.14 -10.91
C ASN A 318 16.15 -8.80 -11.76
N VAL A 319 15.59 -8.12 -12.75
CA VAL A 319 14.55 -8.66 -13.63
C VAL A 319 14.89 -10.08 -14.11
N VAL A 320 13.87 -10.96 -14.11
CA VAL A 320 14.01 -12.34 -14.59
C VAL A 320 13.22 -12.52 -15.88
N VAL A 321 13.90 -12.91 -16.96
CA VAL A 321 13.27 -13.15 -18.27
C VAL A 321 13.23 -14.64 -18.56
N LYS A 322 12.05 -15.13 -18.95
CA LYS A 322 11.74 -16.55 -19.10
C LYS A 322 10.99 -16.85 -20.40
N ARG A 323 10.95 -18.14 -20.76
CA ARG A 323 9.94 -18.73 -21.62
C ARG A 323 8.97 -19.53 -20.77
N PHE A 324 7.71 -19.44 -21.12
CA PHE A 324 6.63 -20.16 -20.44
C PHE A 324 6.85 -21.69 -20.51
N PRO A 325 6.60 -22.45 -19.42
CA PRO A 325 6.10 -21.93 -18.15
C PRO A 325 7.17 -21.32 -17.24
N ASN A 326 8.43 -21.80 -17.24
CA ASN A 326 9.48 -21.38 -16.28
C ASN A 326 10.93 -21.56 -16.79
N GLU A 327 11.14 -21.65 -18.10
CA GLU A 327 12.49 -21.79 -18.66
C GLU A 327 13.24 -20.46 -18.58
N LEU A 328 14.33 -20.40 -17.80
CA LEU A 328 15.13 -19.20 -17.63
C LEU A 328 15.88 -18.84 -18.94
N MET A 329 15.74 -17.61 -19.39
CA MET A 329 16.53 -17.06 -20.50
C MET A 329 17.74 -16.28 -19.98
N TYR A 330 17.51 -15.28 -19.13
CA TYR A 330 18.54 -14.49 -18.46
C TYR A 330 17.97 -13.71 -17.26
N THR A 331 18.88 -13.15 -16.46
CA THR A 331 18.53 -12.32 -15.30
C THR A 331 19.31 -11.02 -15.30
N GLY A 332 18.69 -9.99 -14.71
CA GLY A 332 19.29 -8.69 -14.46
C GLY A 332 19.20 -7.70 -15.61
N ARG A 333 19.07 -6.43 -15.25
CA ARG A 333 18.90 -5.31 -16.18
C ARG A 333 20.11 -5.14 -17.12
N THR A 334 21.32 -5.45 -16.66
CA THR A 334 22.53 -5.41 -17.49
C THR A 334 22.48 -6.42 -18.64
N ALA A 335 22.07 -7.67 -18.34
CA ALA A 335 21.91 -8.70 -19.36
C ALA A 335 20.76 -8.34 -20.32
N MET A 336 19.65 -7.82 -19.81
CA MET A 336 18.55 -7.32 -20.62
C MET A 336 19.02 -6.24 -21.60
N LYS A 337 19.74 -5.24 -21.11
CA LYS A 337 20.27 -4.15 -21.95
C LYS A 337 21.14 -4.68 -23.10
N GLU A 338 22.02 -5.63 -22.84
CA GLU A 338 22.89 -6.21 -23.89
C GLU A 338 22.09 -7.06 -24.89
N ASN A 339 21.09 -7.84 -24.43
CA ASN A 339 20.23 -8.61 -25.32
C ASN A 339 19.41 -7.71 -26.25
N TYR A 340 18.80 -6.64 -25.76
CA TYR A 340 18.00 -5.72 -26.57
C TYR A 340 18.85 -4.83 -27.46
N LYS A 341 20.05 -4.45 -27.03
CA LYS A 341 21.04 -3.78 -27.89
C LYS A 341 21.37 -4.64 -29.11
N ASN A 342 21.64 -5.92 -28.92
CA ASN A 342 21.91 -6.88 -29.99
C ASN A 342 20.68 -7.14 -30.88
N PHE A 343 19.46 -7.13 -30.27
CA PHE A 343 18.21 -7.26 -30.99
C PHE A 343 17.97 -6.05 -31.91
N TYR A 344 18.13 -4.82 -31.40
CA TYR A 344 17.99 -3.61 -32.21
C TYR A 344 19.06 -3.48 -33.30
N ALA A 345 20.30 -3.96 -33.07
CA ALA A 345 21.37 -3.95 -34.09
C ALA A 345 21.04 -4.84 -35.28
N ARG A 346 20.26 -5.92 -35.07
CA ARG A 346 19.86 -6.86 -36.14
C ARG A 346 18.53 -6.51 -36.81
N ASN A 347 17.71 -5.66 -36.19
CA ASN A 347 16.39 -5.32 -36.68
C ASN A 347 16.25 -3.79 -36.74
N GLU A 348 16.31 -3.22 -37.94
CA GLU A 348 16.25 -1.76 -38.14
C GLU A 348 14.87 -1.19 -37.77
N TYR A 349 13.79 -1.98 -37.95
CA TYR A 349 12.45 -1.61 -37.61
C TYR A 349 11.84 -2.67 -36.70
N VAL A 350 11.33 -2.20 -35.57
CA VAL A 350 10.54 -2.99 -34.61
C VAL A 350 9.45 -2.10 -34.04
N ASP A 351 8.24 -2.67 -33.91
CA ASP A 351 7.10 -2.02 -33.29
C ASP A 351 6.27 -3.06 -32.54
N VAL A 352 5.76 -2.71 -31.38
CA VAL A 352 4.87 -3.54 -30.58
C VAL A 352 3.63 -2.74 -30.16
N SER A 353 2.48 -3.37 -30.26
CA SER A 353 1.22 -2.85 -29.72
C SER A 353 0.50 -3.92 -28.92
N VAL A 354 -0.17 -3.50 -27.85
CA VAL A 354 -0.98 -4.38 -27.02
C VAL A 354 -2.38 -4.42 -27.61
N LYS A 355 -2.84 -5.62 -27.99
CA LYS A 355 -4.18 -5.87 -28.55
C LYS A 355 -5.20 -6.16 -27.46
N ASN A 356 -4.78 -6.91 -26.45
CA ASN A 356 -5.63 -7.30 -25.31
C ASN A 356 -4.78 -7.44 -24.05
N ARG A 357 -5.37 -7.19 -22.87
CA ARG A 357 -4.70 -7.26 -21.58
C ARG A 357 -5.58 -7.89 -20.51
N ILE A 358 -5.02 -8.81 -19.76
CA ILE A 358 -5.58 -9.38 -18.53
C ILE A 358 -4.71 -8.93 -17.35
N THR A 359 -5.34 -8.51 -16.25
CA THR A 359 -4.62 -8.11 -15.03
C THR A 359 -5.21 -8.81 -13.82
N ILE A 360 -4.39 -9.56 -13.09
CA ILE A 360 -4.78 -10.23 -11.85
C ILE A 360 -3.70 -10.03 -10.77
N GLY A 361 -4.08 -9.42 -9.64
CA GLY A 361 -3.11 -9.05 -8.61
C GLY A 361 -1.98 -8.18 -9.18
N ASN A 362 -0.74 -8.60 -9.00
CA ASN A 362 0.44 -7.95 -9.57
C ASN A 362 0.89 -8.52 -10.93
N THR A 363 0.11 -9.40 -11.52
CA THR A 363 0.41 -10.06 -12.80
C THR A 363 -0.40 -9.44 -13.94
N VAL A 364 0.28 -9.18 -15.05
CA VAL A 364 -0.30 -8.64 -16.29
C VAL A 364 0.03 -9.60 -17.43
N ILE A 365 -0.95 -9.91 -18.25
CA ILE A 365 -0.77 -10.75 -19.44
C ILE A 365 -1.21 -9.93 -20.65
N ASP A 366 -0.28 -9.63 -21.53
CA ASP A 366 -0.54 -8.88 -22.76
C ASP A 366 -0.58 -9.82 -23.97
N GLU A 367 -1.62 -9.67 -24.80
CA GLU A 367 -1.61 -10.12 -26.19
C GLU A 367 -0.98 -9.01 -27.02
N GLU A 368 0.18 -9.29 -27.58
CA GLU A 368 1.00 -8.32 -28.30
C GLU A 368 1.04 -8.61 -29.79
N VAL A 369 0.91 -7.58 -30.59
CA VAL A 369 1.19 -7.59 -32.03
C VAL A 369 2.57 -6.99 -32.23
N VAL A 370 3.52 -7.81 -32.66
CA VAL A 370 4.92 -7.42 -32.85
C VAL A 370 5.23 -7.40 -34.35
N ASN A 371 5.68 -6.25 -34.85
CA ASN A 371 6.15 -6.08 -36.21
C ASN A 371 7.68 -5.97 -36.22
N ILE A 372 8.34 -6.91 -36.84
CA ILE A 372 9.79 -6.92 -37.01
C ILE A 372 10.09 -6.91 -38.50
N MET A 373 10.68 -5.82 -39.02
CA MET A 373 11.06 -5.67 -40.41
C MET A 373 9.90 -5.94 -41.42
N GLY A 374 8.65 -5.66 -41.03
CA GLY A 374 7.44 -5.90 -41.81
C GLY A 374 6.80 -7.27 -41.57
N GLU A 375 7.44 -8.17 -40.87
CA GLU A 375 6.82 -9.44 -40.43
C GLU A 375 6.02 -9.24 -39.15
N ILE A 376 4.71 -9.46 -39.23
CA ILE A 376 3.78 -9.33 -38.09
C ILE A 376 3.63 -10.68 -37.39
N LYS A 377 3.81 -10.68 -36.07
CA LYS A 377 3.65 -11.85 -35.21
C LYS A 377 2.80 -11.48 -33.99
N ASN A 378 1.89 -12.38 -33.62
CA ASN A 378 1.21 -12.30 -32.34
C ASN A 378 2.00 -13.11 -31.30
N GLN A 379 2.12 -12.58 -30.10
CA GLN A 379 2.67 -13.27 -28.94
C GLN A 379 1.86 -12.90 -27.70
N ALA A 380 1.99 -13.69 -26.64
CA ALA A 380 1.54 -13.28 -25.33
C ALA A 380 2.73 -13.23 -24.38
N THR A 381 2.68 -12.28 -23.45
CA THR A 381 3.75 -12.09 -22.46
C THR A 381 3.14 -11.91 -21.08
N ILE A 382 3.62 -12.68 -20.10
CA ILE A 382 3.24 -12.53 -18.68
C ILE A 382 4.30 -11.65 -18.00
N TYR A 383 3.84 -10.61 -17.33
CA TYR A 383 4.65 -9.71 -16.53
C TYR A 383 4.24 -9.83 -15.06
N THR A 384 5.19 -9.81 -14.13
CA THR A 384 4.90 -9.52 -12.72
C THR A 384 5.48 -8.17 -12.35
N VAL A 385 4.72 -7.39 -11.59
CA VAL A 385 5.09 -6.04 -11.17
C VAL A 385 5.37 -6.04 -9.67
N GLU A 386 6.52 -5.50 -9.29
CA GLU A 386 6.93 -5.30 -7.91
C GLU A 386 7.57 -3.91 -7.78
N ASN A 387 7.19 -3.16 -6.77
CA ASN A 387 7.73 -1.82 -6.49
C ASN A 387 7.73 -0.92 -7.74
N GLU A 388 6.57 -0.87 -8.43
CA GLU A 388 6.36 -0.09 -9.67
C GLU A 388 7.36 -0.37 -10.80
N LYS A 389 7.96 -1.55 -10.82
CA LYS A 389 8.85 -2.05 -11.86
C LYS A 389 8.42 -3.43 -12.33
N ILE A 390 8.73 -3.75 -13.57
CA ILE A 390 8.54 -5.11 -14.09
C ILE A 390 9.64 -5.99 -13.49
N ALA A 391 9.24 -6.93 -12.62
CA ALA A 391 10.16 -7.85 -11.95
C ALA A 391 10.43 -9.11 -12.78
N THR A 392 9.40 -9.61 -13.47
CA THR A 392 9.56 -10.76 -14.39
C THR A 392 8.88 -10.50 -15.73
N MET A 393 9.41 -11.16 -16.77
CA MET A 393 8.87 -11.14 -18.12
C MET A 393 8.94 -12.56 -18.68
N THR A 394 7.80 -13.18 -18.96
CA THR A 394 7.71 -14.56 -19.43
C THR A 394 6.99 -14.62 -20.77
N PHE A 395 7.71 -14.98 -21.83
CA PHE A 395 7.15 -15.09 -23.17
C PHE A 395 6.39 -16.41 -23.34
N ILE A 396 5.16 -16.35 -23.87
CA ILE A 396 4.38 -17.50 -24.30
C ILE A 396 4.57 -17.69 -25.82
N ALA A 397 5.09 -18.84 -26.19
CA ALA A 397 5.32 -19.17 -27.60
C ALA A 397 3.99 -19.35 -28.35
N ASN A 398 3.92 -18.78 -29.55
CA ASN A 398 2.82 -19.02 -30.49
C ASN A 398 3.08 -20.33 -31.25
N GLU A 399 2.71 -21.45 -30.65
CA GLU A 399 2.83 -22.77 -31.25
C GLU A 399 1.65 -23.02 -32.18
N LYS A 400 1.93 -23.40 -33.41
CA LYS A 400 0.86 -23.65 -34.40
C LYS A 400 -0.07 -24.73 -33.93
N SER A 401 -1.36 -24.44 -33.90
CA SER A 401 -2.42 -25.41 -33.74
C SER A 401 -2.98 -25.83 -35.10
N HIS A 402 -3.35 -27.08 -35.24
CA HIS A 402 -4.09 -27.60 -36.39
C HIS A 402 -5.60 -27.50 -36.21
N GLU A 403 -6.03 -27.31 -34.95
CA GLU A 403 -7.43 -27.22 -34.55
C GLU A 403 -7.62 -25.94 -33.74
N ASP A 404 -8.83 -25.40 -33.75
CA ASP A 404 -9.17 -24.25 -32.94
C ASP A 404 -9.23 -24.67 -31.45
N PRO A 405 -8.30 -24.17 -30.59
CA PRO A 405 -8.24 -24.57 -29.19
C PRO A 405 -9.44 -24.06 -28.37
N GLU A 406 -10.16 -23.04 -28.83
CA GLU A 406 -11.34 -22.51 -28.12
C GLU A 406 -12.46 -23.56 -28.07
N ILE A 407 -12.62 -24.37 -29.11
CA ILE A 407 -13.70 -25.36 -29.19
C ILE A 407 -13.69 -26.33 -28.01
N ILE A 408 -12.52 -26.83 -27.61
CA ILE A 408 -12.43 -27.80 -26.51
C ILE A 408 -12.50 -27.13 -25.15
N VAL A 409 -11.95 -25.90 -25.04
CA VAL A 409 -11.98 -25.09 -23.79
C VAL A 409 -13.42 -24.63 -23.51
N ASP A 410 -14.21 -24.26 -24.54
CA ASP A 410 -15.62 -23.92 -24.36
C ASP A 410 -16.44 -25.12 -23.91
N LYS A 411 -16.19 -26.32 -24.47
CA LYS A 411 -16.84 -27.55 -24.01
C LYS A 411 -16.49 -27.88 -22.56
N GLN A 412 -15.26 -27.61 -22.16
CA GLN A 412 -14.80 -27.78 -20.78
C GLN A 412 -15.53 -26.80 -19.84
N LEU A 413 -15.65 -25.52 -20.21
CA LEU A 413 -16.36 -24.50 -19.45
C LEU A 413 -17.86 -24.86 -19.31
N ASP A 414 -18.51 -25.28 -20.37
CA ASP A 414 -19.90 -25.72 -20.35
C ASP A 414 -20.10 -26.89 -19.37
N ALA A 415 -19.25 -27.92 -19.45
CA ALA A 415 -19.31 -29.07 -18.56
C ALA A 415 -19.02 -28.68 -17.08
N TYR A 416 -18.08 -27.76 -16.85
CA TYR A 416 -17.80 -27.21 -15.54
C TYR A 416 -19.01 -26.49 -14.93
N ASN A 417 -19.64 -25.60 -15.69
CA ASN A 417 -20.82 -24.84 -15.27
C ASN A 417 -22.05 -25.73 -15.04
N LEU A 418 -22.18 -26.83 -15.80
CA LEU A 418 -23.20 -27.84 -15.58
C LEU A 418 -22.85 -28.81 -14.43
N ARG A 419 -21.63 -28.77 -13.92
CA ARG A 419 -21.09 -29.75 -12.96
C ARG A 419 -21.18 -31.20 -13.46
N ASP A 420 -21.06 -31.38 -14.79
CA ASP A 420 -21.07 -32.68 -15.44
C ASP A 420 -19.65 -33.24 -15.47
N ILE A 421 -19.29 -34.02 -14.45
CA ILE A 421 -17.93 -34.56 -14.29
C ILE A 421 -17.48 -35.43 -15.45
N GLU A 422 -18.38 -36.21 -16.06
CA GLU A 422 -18.02 -37.09 -17.16
C GLU A 422 -17.67 -36.28 -18.42
N LYS A 423 -18.49 -35.31 -18.78
CA LYS A 423 -18.20 -34.41 -19.90
C LYS A 423 -17.00 -33.54 -19.64
N PHE A 424 -16.84 -33.07 -18.41
CA PHE A 424 -15.67 -32.28 -18.00
C PHE A 424 -14.37 -33.04 -18.20
N ILE A 425 -14.26 -34.24 -17.65
CA ILE A 425 -13.05 -35.09 -17.77
C ILE A 425 -12.81 -35.53 -19.23
N ALA A 426 -13.86 -35.69 -20.05
CA ALA A 426 -13.71 -36.07 -21.46
C ALA A 426 -12.95 -35.02 -22.30
N THR A 427 -12.87 -33.76 -21.85
CA THR A 427 -12.16 -32.68 -22.57
C THR A 427 -10.64 -32.70 -22.37
N TYR A 428 -10.12 -33.53 -21.47
CA TYR A 428 -8.70 -33.59 -21.12
C TYR A 428 -8.00 -34.85 -21.69
N GLN A 429 -6.68 -34.78 -21.81
CA GLN A 429 -5.84 -35.95 -22.11
C GLN A 429 -5.69 -36.88 -20.89
N GLU A 430 -5.37 -38.15 -21.10
CA GLU A 430 -5.17 -39.10 -20.00
C GLU A 430 -4.09 -38.69 -19.00
N ASP A 431 -3.01 -38.13 -19.51
CA ASP A 431 -1.84 -37.66 -18.78
C ASP A 431 -1.86 -36.14 -18.48
N ILE A 432 -3.05 -35.54 -18.43
CA ILE A 432 -3.27 -34.12 -18.11
C ILE A 432 -2.44 -33.68 -16.89
N LYS A 433 -1.84 -32.49 -16.96
CA LYS A 433 -1.10 -31.89 -15.84
C LYS A 433 -1.67 -30.54 -15.47
N LEU A 434 -1.86 -30.33 -14.17
CA LEU A 434 -2.29 -29.04 -13.60
C LEU A 434 -1.14 -28.39 -12.85
N TYR A 435 -0.94 -27.12 -13.08
CA TYR A 435 0.14 -26.34 -12.48
C TYR A 435 -0.41 -25.07 -11.82
N ASN A 436 0.30 -24.60 -10.78
CA ASN A 436 0.29 -23.19 -10.43
C ASN A 436 1.50 -22.51 -11.09
N PHE A 437 1.27 -21.33 -11.65
CA PHE A 437 2.34 -20.52 -12.25
C PHE A 437 3.40 -20.15 -11.17
N PRO A 438 4.70 -20.21 -11.47
CA PRO A 438 5.28 -20.38 -12.81
C PRO A 438 5.53 -21.84 -13.27
N GLY A 439 5.17 -22.85 -12.52
CA GLY A 439 5.40 -24.24 -12.94
C GLY A 439 5.33 -25.28 -11.86
N ASP A 440 4.65 -24.99 -10.74
CA ASP A 440 4.47 -25.92 -9.64
C ASP A 440 3.37 -26.94 -9.97
N LEU A 441 3.76 -28.19 -10.21
CA LEU A 441 2.82 -29.30 -10.51
C LEU A 441 1.91 -29.56 -9.30
N THR A 442 0.59 -29.46 -9.49
CA THR A 442 -0.41 -29.67 -8.43
C THR A 442 -1.19 -30.95 -8.59
N SER A 443 -1.38 -31.45 -9.83
CA SER A 443 -2.07 -32.70 -10.12
C SER A 443 -1.63 -33.27 -11.46
N GLU A 444 -1.69 -34.58 -11.61
CA GLU A 444 -1.38 -35.30 -12.83
C GLU A 444 -2.37 -36.46 -13.04
N GLY A 445 -2.85 -36.60 -14.28
CA GLY A 445 -3.74 -37.67 -14.73
C GLY A 445 -5.22 -37.42 -14.47
N LYS A 446 -6.05 -38.01 -15.35
CA LYS A 446 -7.53 -37.87 -15.30
C LYS A 446 -8.13 -38.43 -14.01
N GLU A 447 -7.60 -39.52 -13.48
CA GLU A 447 -8.15 -40.17 -12.27
C GLU A 447 -8.14 -39.23 -11.08
N GLY A 448 -7.00 -38.55 -10.85
CA GLY A 448 -6.86 -37.54 -9.79
C GLY A 448 -7.82 -36.37 -9.96
N MET A 449 -7.95 -35.87 -11.20
CA MET A 449 -8.91 -34.81 -11.53
C MET A 449 -10.35 -35.24 -11.29
N GLN A 450 -10.73 -36.44 -11.71
CA GLN A 450 -12.10 -36.96 -11.56
C GLN A 450 -12.50 -37.06 -10.09
N ILE A 451 -11.62 -37.50 -9.23
CA ILE A 451 -11.86 -37.57 -7.78
C ILE A 451 -11.99 -36.14 -7.20
N GLY A 452 -11.04 -35.27 -7.51
CA GLY A 452 -11.00 -33.90 -6.98
C GLY A 452 -12.20 -33.06 -7.43
N TYR A 453 -12.40 -32.96 -8.74
CA TYR A 453 -13.49 -32.16 -9.30
C TYR A 453 -14.87 -32.82 -9.08
N GLY A 454 -14.97 -34.14 -9.04
CA GLY A 454 -16.23 -34.83 -8.70
C GLY A 454 -16.71 -34.47 -7.29
N SER A 455 -15.81 -34.48 -6.30
CA SER A 455 -16.13 -34.02 -4.94
C SER A 455 -16.46 -32.53 -4.91
N PHE A 456 -15.72 -31.71 -5.64
CA PHE A 456 -15.93 -30.27 -5.70
C PHE A 456 -17.31 -29.92 -6.30
N PHE A 457 -17.68 -30.53 -7.43
CA PHE A 457 -18.97 -30.34 -8.09
C PHE A 457 -20.15 -30.77 -7.21
N ALA A 458 -19.99 -31.87 -6.48
CA ALA A 458 -21.03 -32.37 -5.57
C ALA A 458 -21.29 -31.46 -4.38
N ASN A 459 -20.24 -30.78 -3.90
CA ASN A 459 -20.31 -29.95 -2.69
C ASN A 459 -20.50 -28.45 -2.95
N THR A 460 -20.51 -28.00 -4.23
CA THR A 460 -20.63 -26.58 -4.61
C THR A 460 -21.80 -26.39 -5.56
N THR A 461 -22.98 -26.15 -4.99
CA THR A 461 -24.25 -26.15 -5.77
C THR A 461 -24.42 -24.89 -6.63
N ASP A 462 -23.77 -23.79 -6.25
CA ASP A 462 -23.79 -22.48 -6.93
C ASP A 462 -22.57 -22.26 -7.82
N LEU A 463 -21.78 -23.30 -8.08
CA LEU A 463 -20.58 -23.21 -8.91
C LEU A 463 -20.89 -22.70 -10.30
N HIS A 464 -20.30 -21.58 -10.68
CA HIS A 464 -20.41 -20.98 -11.99
C HIS A 464 -19.15 -20.19 -12.33
N CYS A 465 -18.60 -20.41 -13.51
CA CYS A 465 -17.46 -19.68 -14.05
C CYS A 465 -17.92 -18.79 -15.20
N GLU A 466 -17.63 -17.49 -15.11
CA GLU A 466 -17.82 -16.50 -16.16
C GLU A 466 -16.46 -16.08 -16.71
N ILE A 467 -16.28 -16.12 -18.02
CA ILE A 467 -15.07 -15.61 -18.67
C ILE A 467 -15.20 -14.09 -18.84
N LYS A 468 -14.32 -13.34 -18.20
CA LYS A 468 -14.29 -11.87 -18.24
C LYS A 468 -13.48 -11.38 -19.44
N ASN A 469 -12.41 -12.10 -19.79
CA ASN A 469 -11.55 -11.77 -20.90
C ASN A 469 -10.86 -13.05 -21.41
N ARG A 470 -10.49 -13.09 -22.70
CA ARG A 470 -9.82 -14.23 -23.32
C ARG A 470 -8.73 -13.79 -24.29
N ILE A 471 -7.58 -14.44 -24.23
CA ILE A 471 -6.47 -14.33 -25.19
C ILE A 471 -6.22 -15.70 -25.81
N VAL A 472 -6.09 -15.77 -27.13
CA VAL A 472 -5.80 -17.02 -27.85
C VAL A 472 -4.47 -16.87 -28.61
N ILE A 473 -3.51 -17.72 -28.27
CA ILE A 473 -2.17 -17.73 -28.87
C ILE A 473 -1.78 -19.16 -29.28
N GLY A 474 -1.80 -19.43 -30.58
CA GLY A 474 -1.46 -20.74 -31.13
C GLY A 474 -2.37 -21.84 -30.58
N ASN A 475 -1.81 -22.81 -29.88
CA ASN A 475 -2.53 -23.89 -29.23
C ASN A 475 -2.97 -23.58 -27.78
N LYS A 476 -2.91 -22.32 -27.36
CA LYS A 476 -3.20 -21.92 -25.98
C LYS A 476 -4.39 -20.97 -25.90
N VAL A 477 -5.25 -21.20 -24.90
CA VAL A 477 -6.32 -20.29 -24.49
C VAL A 477 -6.02 -19.79 -23.09
N ILE A 478 -6.08 -18.48 -22.90
CA ILE A 478 -5.82 -17.82 -21.62
C ILE A 478 -7.11 -17.11 -21.21
N ASP A 479 -7.77 -17.62 -20.19
CA ASP A 479 -9.05 -17.13 -19.72
C ASP A 479 -8.90 -16.38 -18.38
N GLU A 480 -9.42 -15.17 -18.34
CA GLU A 480 -9.69 -14.46 -17.10
C GLU A 480 -11.05 -14.91 -16.57
N GLU A 481 -11.04 -15.65 -15.48
CA GLU A 481 -12.17 -16.32 -14.89
C GLU A 481 -12.69 -15.60 -13.64
N LEU A 482 -14.00 -15.40 -13.56
CA LEU A 482 -14.71 -15.05 -12.33
C LEU A 482 -15.55 -16.26 -11.90
N VAL A 483 -15.15 -16.92 -10.83
CA VAL A 483 -15.78 -18.16 -10.36
C VAL A 483 -16.61 -17.89 -9.12
N THR A 484 -17.90 -18.20 -9.16
CA THR A 484 -18.83 -18.19 -8.02
C THR A 484 -18.72 -19.49 -7.26
N ILE A 485 -18.49 -19.42 -5.94
CA ILE A 485 -18.33 -20.57 -5.04
C ILE A 485 -18.94 -20.25 -3.68
N ASN A 486 -19.95 -21.01 -3.24
CA ASN A 486 -20.55 -20.89 -1.89
C ASN A 486 -20.96 -19.45 -1.51
N GLY A 487 -21.56 -18.72 -2.45
CA GLY A 487 -22.01 -17.34 -2.27
C GLY A 487 -20.94 -16.27 -2.35
N GLY A 488 -19.68 -16.63 -2.59
CA GLY A 488 -18.56 -15.73 -2.85
C GLY A 488 -18.07 -15.80 -4.31
N THR A 489 -17.14 -14.91 -4.69
CA THR A 489 -16.49 -14.93 -6.01
C THR A 489 -14.99 -14.95 -5.87
N ILE A 490 -14.31 -15.67 -6.77
CA ILE A 490 -12.86 -15.75 -6.87
C ILE A 490 -12.46 -15.43 -8.30
N SER A 491 -11.47 -14.54 -8.48
CA SER A 491 -10.85 -14.31 -9.78
C SER A 491 -9.62 -15.19 -9.95
N ALA A 492 -9.45 -15.75 -11.15
CA ALA A 492 -8.30 -16.54 -11.53
C ALA A 492 -7.99 -16.32 -13.02
N VAL A 493 -6.77 -16.68 -13.44
CA VAL A 493 -6.46 -16.88 -14.85
C VAL A 493 -6.08 -18.33 -15.05
N ALA A 494 -6.67 -18.96 -16.07
CA ALA A 494 -6.34 -20.30 -16.51
C ALA A 494 -5.71 -20.26 -17.91
N ILE A 495 -4.53 -20.87 -18.06
CA ILE A 495 -3.84 -21.04 -19.34
C ILE A 495 -3.99 -22.50 -19.74
N TYR A 496 -4.81 -22.75 -20.74
CA TYR A 496 -5.07 -24.08 -21.31
C TYR A 496 -4.12 -24.33 -22.48
N GLU A 497 -3.40 -25.45 -22.47
CA GLU A 497 -2.63 -25.94 -23.61
C GLU A 497 -3.36 -27.09 -24.27
N VAL A 498 -3.66 -26.97 -25.57
CA VAL A 498 -4.45 -27.94 -26.34
C VAL A 498 -3.54 -28.69 -27.32
N GLU A 499 -3.57 -30.00 -27.24
CA GLU A 499 -2.85 -30.90 -28.16
C GLU A 499 -3.76 -32.03 -28.62
N ASN A 500 -3.80 -32.29 -29.93
CA ASN A 500 -4.63 -33.32 -30.52
C ASN A 500 -6.14 -33.20 -30.16
N GLY A 501 -6.65 -31.95 -30.11
CA GLY A 501 -8.07 -31.68 -29.84
C GLY A 501 -8.49 -31.86 -28.37
N LEU A 502 -7.57 -32.10 -27.45
CA LEU A 502 -7.81 -32.25 -26.01
C LEU A 502 -6.86 -31.34 -25.20
N ILE A 503 -7.29 -30.95 -24.00
CA ILE A 503 -6.49 -30.17 -23.07
C ILE A 503 -5.40 -31.05 -22.45
N SER A 504 -4.13 -30.71 -22.69
CA SER A 504 -2.97 -31.48 -22.23
C SER A 504 -2.37 -30.89 -20.92
N LYS A 505 -2.50 -29.56 -20.72
CA LYS A 505 -2.03 -28.87 -19.51
C LYS A 505 -2.94 -27.71 -19.17
N VAL A 506 -3.04 -27.40 -17.88
CA VAL A 506 -3.64 -26.15 -17.39
C VAL A 506 -2.69 -25.52 -16.36
N THR A 507 -2.40 -24.23 -16.53
CA THR A 507 -1.61 -23.46 -15.58
C THR A 507 -2.47 -22.34 -15.01
N PHE A 508 -2.63 -22.32 -13.68
CA PHE A 508 -3.42 -21.32 -12.97
C PHE A 508 -2.53 -20.17 -12.44
N ILE A 509 -3.04 -18.94 -12.54
CA ILE A 509 -2.51 -17.74 -11.88
C ILE A 509 -3.63 -17.21 -10.96
N ARG A 510 -3.29 -16.99 -9.68
CA ARG A 510 -4.25 -16.59 -8.66
C ARG A 510 -3.73 -15.42 -7.83
#